data_5dd09cfaf8ecfacb5497f8279b1b3d3b
#
_entry.id   5dd09cfaf8ecfacb5497f8279b1b3d3b
#
_cell.length_a   1.000
_cell.length_b   1.000
_cell.length_c   1.000
_cell.angle_alpha   90.00
_cell.angle_beta   90.00
_cell.angle_gamma   90.00
#
_symmetry.space_group_name_H-M   'P 1'
#
loop_
_entity.id
_entity.type
_entity.pdbx_description
1 polymer ?
#
loop_
_entity_poly.entity_id
_entity_poly.type
_entity_poly.pdbx_seq_one_letter_code
_entity_poly.pdbx_strand_id
1 'polypeptide(L)'
;MQSHETNAMAVAQFLEGHPKVNKVLYPGLASHPHHDLAKKQMDNFSGMLSFQIDKGAELAQKMMSELEIIHYAVSLGHHRSLICWMGTDDLMASSYGLSGDALAAYRDFAGDGVYRLSVGLEDPDDLCEDLAQVLG
;
A
#
# COMPACT_ATOMS: atom_id res chain seq x y z
N MET A 1 -1.32 18.24 -1.76
CA MET A 1 -0.90 16.98 -2.43
C MET A 1 0.62 16.84 -2.56
N GLN A 2 1.39 17.90 -2.70
CA GLN A 2 2.84 17.82 -2.82
C GLN A 2 3.52 17.15 -1.61
N SER A 3 3.12 17.51 -0.39
CA SER A 3 3.62 16.87 0.83
C SER A 3 3.22 15.40 0.93
N HIS A 4 2.01 15.04 0.50
CA HIS A 4 1.59 13.63 0.43
C HIS A 4 2.46 12.82 -0.52
N GLU A 5 2.78 13.38 -1.69
CA GLU A 5 3.66 12.73 -2.67
C GLU A 5 5.08 12.53 -2.12
N THR A 6 5.64 13.58 -1.49
CA THR A 6 6.98 13.50 -0.90
C THR A 6 7.04 12.40 0.17
N ASN A 7 6.07 12.37 1.06
CA ASN A 7 5.99 11.36 2.12
C ASN A 7 5.75 9.96 1.55
N ALA A 8 4.84 9.84 0.58
CA ALA A 8 4.55 8.57 -0.07
C ALA A 8 5.77 8.00 -0.81
N MET A 9 6.57 8.85 -1.44
CA MET A 9 7.81 8.43 -2.08
C MET A 9 8.81 7.86 -1.06
N ALA A 10 8.99 8.53 0.08
CA ALA A 10 9.88 8.06 1.13
C ALA A 10 9.42 6.70 1.70
N VAL A 11 8.15 6.57 2.01
CA VAL A 11 7.56 5.31 2.51
C VAL A 11 7.60 4.21 1.45
N ALA A 12 7.34 4.52 0.17
CA ALA A 12 7.41 3.55 -0.91
C ALA A 12 8.83 3.01 -1.11
N GLN A 13 9.84 3.87 -1.05
CA GLN A 13 11.25 3.47 -1.14
C GLN A 13 11.69 2.62 0.06
N PHE A 14 11.26 2.98 1.27
CA PHE A 14 11.48 2.17 2.46
C PHE A 14 10.90 0.76 2.31
N LEU A 15 9.63 0.66 1.91
CA LEU A 15 8.95 -0.62 1.71
C LEU A 15 9.60 -1.46 0.60
N GLU A 16 10.00 -0.82 -0.52
CA GLU A 16 10.66 -1.50 -1.63
C GLU A 16 12.00 -2.14 -1.22
N GLY A 17 12.72 -1.49 -0.31
CA GLY A 17 13.98 -2.01 0.26
C GLY A 17 13.78 -3.00 1.41
N HIS A 18 12.57 -3.21 1.91
CA HIS A 18 12.34 -4.05 3.07
C HIS A 18 12.31 -5.55 2.70
N PRO A 19 13.08 -6.43 3.40
CA PRO A 19 13.23 -7.83 3.01
C PRO A 19 11.95 -8.66 3.07
N LYS A 20 10.97 -8.27 3.86
CA LYS A 20 9.67 -8.95 3.99
C LYS A 20 8.62 -8.49 2.99
N VAL A 21 8.85 -7.38 2.31
CA VAL A 21 7.93 -6.83 1.32
C VAL A 21 8.26 -7.43 -0.06
N ASN A 22 7.27 -8.08 -0.66
CA ASN A 22 7.44 -8.75 -1.96
C ASN A 22 7.32 -7.79 -3.13
N LYS A 23 6.44 -6.79 -3.01
CA LYS A 23 6.10 -5.89 -4.10
C LYS A 23 5.54 -4.57 -3.55
N VAL A 24 5.95 -3.47 -4.14
CA VAL A 24 5.38 -2.14 -3.88
C VAL A 24 4.81 -1.58 -5.18
N LEU A 25 3.58 -1.09 -5.14
CA LEU A 25 2.89 -0.47 -6.26
C LEU A 25 2.66 1.00 -5.93
N TYR A 26 3.56 1.83 -6.41
CA TYR A 26 3.48 3.28 -6.33
C TYR A 26 3.93 3.89 -7.67
N PRO A 27 3.10 4.70 -8.34
CA PRO A 27 3.43 5.22 -9.68
C PRO A 27 4.71 6.05 -9.74
N GLY A 28 5.11 6.63 -8.60
CA GLY A 28 6.35 7.39 -8.47
C GLY A 28 7.63 6.55 -8.48
N LEU A 29 7.56 5.24 -8.20
CA LEU A 29 8.71 4.34 -8.26
C LEU A 29 9.03 3.94 -9.69
N ALA A 30 10.31 3.92 -10.04
CA ALA A 30 10.78 3.45 -11.35
C ALA A 30 10.44 1.97 -11.61
N SER A 31 10.27 1.18 -10.55
CA SER A 31 9.86 -0.22 -10.62
C SER A 31 8.38 -0.43 -10.98
N HIS A 32 7.55 0.62 -10.92
CA HIS A 32 6.14 0.50 -11.29
C HIS A 32 5.99 0.26 -12.79
N PRO A 33 5.16 -0.74 -13.22
CA PRO A 33 5.03 -1.12 -14.64
C PRO A 33 4.63 0.04 -15.55
N HIS A 34 3.89 1.02 -15.02
CA HIS A 34 3.38 2.17 -15.76
C HIS A 34 3.99 3.50 -15.29
N HIS A 35 5.19 3.47 -14.71
CA HIS A 35 5.86 4.70 -14.22
C HIS A 35 5.99 5.76 -15.31
N ASP A 36 6.47 5.38 -16.50
CA ASP A 36 6.65 6.32 -17.61
C ASP A 36 5.33 6.89 -18.13
N LEU A 37 4.26 6.10 -18.11
CA LEU A 37 2.92 6.58 -18.44
C LEU A 37 2.41 7.55 -17.38
N ALA A 38 2.59 7.21 -16.10
CA ALA A 38 2.21 8.08 -14.99
C ALA A 38 2.91 9.44 -15.06
N LYS A 39 4.21 9.46 -15.35
CA LYS A 39 4.97 10.71 -15.56
C LYS A 39 4.43 11.61 -16.67
N LYS A 40 3.80 11.03 -17.69
CA LYS A 40 3.21 11.79 -18.79
C LYS A 40 1.82 12.31 -18.49
N GLN A 41 1.06 11.62 -17.65
CA GLN A 41 -0.35 11.89 -17.39
C GLN A 41 -0.64 12.53 -16.04
N MET A 42 0.26 12.39 -15.07
CA MET A 42 0.07 12.85 -13.70
C MET A 42 1.01 14.02 -13.40
N ASP A 43 0.45 15.10 -12.85
CA ASP A 43 1.24 16.21 -12.31
C ASP A 43 1.83 15.88 -10.93
N ASN A 44 1.23 14.89 -10.25
CA ASN A 44 1.59 14.46 -8.90
C ASN A 44 1.22 12.98 -8.72
N PHE A 45 2.12 12.18 -8.17
CA PHE A 45 1.90 10.73 -7.99
C PHE A 45 1.00 10.35 -6.82
N SER A 46 0.46 11.35 -6.11
CA SER A 46 -0.44 11.20 -4.96
C SER A 46 0.20 10.59 -3.71
N GLY A 47 -0.61 10.41 -2.68
CA GLY A 47 -0.23 9.75 -1.43
C GLY A 47 -0.66 8.28 -1.34
N MET A 48 -1.13 7.68 -2.44
CA MET A 48 -1.69 6.32 -2.43
C MET A 48 -0.68 5.31 -2.94
N LEU A 49 -0.41 4.28 -2.15
CA LEU A 49 0.40 3.14 -2.56
C LEU A 49 -0.20 1.83 -2.07
N SER A 50 0.22 0.73 -2.66
CA SER A 50 -0.11 -0.62 -2.20
C SER A 50 1.15 -1.47 -2.13
N PHE A 51 1.17 -2.44 -1.22
CA PHE A 51 2.26 -3.39 -1.12
C PHE A 51 1.79 -4.78 -0.73
N GLN A 52 2.60 -5.76 -1.07
CA GLN A 52 2.37 -7.18 -0.77
C GLN A 52 3.43 -7.70 0.19
N ILE A 53 2.97 -8.54 1.11
CA ILE A 53 3.81 -9.23 2.07
C ILE A 53 3.24 -10.64 2.30
N ASP A 54 4.11 -11.60 2.54
CA ASP A 54 3.67 -12.95 2.89
C ASP A 54 2.87 -12.93 4.18
N LYS A 55 1.79 -13.72 4.22
CA LYS A 55 0.88 -13.81 5.37
C LYS A 55 0.27 -12.44 5.77
N GLY A 56 -0.06 -11.63 4.77
CA GLY A 56 -0.59 -10.29 5.00
C GLY A 56 -1.83 -10.25 5.89
N ALA A 57 -2.74 -11.22 5.77
CA ALA A 57 -3.92 -11.30 6.62
C ALA A 57 -3.59 -11.51 8.11
N GLU A 58 -2.57 -12.30 8.43
CA GLU A 58 -2.10 -12.50 9.82
C GLU A 58 -1.47 -11.22 10.38
N LEU A 59 -0.74 -10.49 9.54
CA LEU A 59 -0.11 -9.22 9.91
C LEU A 59 -1.14 -8.11 10.20
N ALA A 60 -2.34 -8.20 9.66
CA ALA A 60 -3.38 -7.20 9.86
C ALA A 60 -3.74 -7.03 11.35
N GLN A 61 -3.80 -8.13 12.11
CA GLN A 61 -4.03 -8.06 13.56
C GLN A 61 -2.92 -7.29 14.29
N LYS A 62 -1.67 -7.55 13.89
CA LYS A 62 -0.52 -6.86 14.46
C LYS A 62 -0.54 -5.37 14.10
N MET A 63 -0.86 -5.03 12.86
CA MET A 63 -1.01 -3.64 12.44
C MET A 63 -2.10 -2.90 13.22
N MET A 64 -3.25 -3.53 13.46
CA MET A 64 -4.32 -2.92 14.26
C MET A 64 -3.92 -2.63 15.71
N SER A 65 -3.06 -3.46 16.29
CA SER A 65 -2.70 -3.37 17.72
C SER A 65 -1.40 -2.62 17.99
N GLU A 66 -0.46 -2.56 17.06
CA GLU A 66 0.90 -2.10 17.30
C GLU A 66 1.28 -0.82 16.53
N LEU A 67 0.57 -0.45 15.46
CA LEU A 67 0.80 0.83 14.80
C LEU A 67 0.41 1.98 15.75
N GLU A 68 1.31 2.94 15.92
CA GLU A 68 1.13 4.06 16.84
C GLU A 68 0.74 5.35 16.09
N ILE A 69 1.22 5.53 14.86
CA ILE A 69 1.03 6.74 14.05
C ILE A 69 0.05 6.49 12.92
N ILE A 70 0.25 5.41 12.18
CA ILE A 70 -0.61 5.02 11.06
C ILE A 70 -1.87 4.36 11.61
N HIS A 71 -3.04 4.86 11.21
CA HIS A 71 -4.31 4.30 11.66
C HIS A 71 -4.78 3.16 10.73
N TYR A 72 -5.20 2.05 11.33
CA TYR A 72 -5.84 0.98 10.57
C TYR A 72 -7.29 1.34 10.26
N ALA A 73 -7.54 1.78 9.03
CA ALA A 73 -8.86 2.23 8.58
C ALA A 73 -9.00 2.17 7.06
N VAL A 74 -10.23 2.00 6.59
CA VAL A 74 -10.57 1.85 5.16
C VAL A 74 -10.57 3.18 4.39
N SER A 75 -10.58 4.32 5.06
CA SER A 75 -10.61 5.65 4.43
C SER A 75 -9.30 5.99 3.69
N LEU A 76 -9.28 7.09 2.97
CA LEU A 76 -8.12 7.57 2.22
C LEU A 76 -8.15 9.10 2.04
N GLY A 77 -7.02 9.66 1.60
CA GLY A 77 -6.92 11.08 1.25
C GLY A 77 -6.97 12.04 2.45
N HIS A 78 -6.69 11.55 3.64
CA HIS A 78 -6.71 12.32 4.87
C HIS A 78 -5.33 12.93 5.18
N HIS A 79 -5.27 13.88 6.12
CA HIS A 79 -3.99 14.39 6.63
C HIS A 79 -3.24 13.36 7.47
N ARG A 80 -3.94 12.35 8.00
CA ARG A 80 -3.37 11.19 8.68
C ARG A 80 -3.15 10.04 7.72
N SER A 81 -2.10 9.28 7.97
CA SER A 81 -1.82 8.04 7.27
C SER A 81 -2.79 6.93 7.70
N LEU A 82 -3.34 6.24 6.70
CA LEU A 82 -4.35 5.20 6.88
C LEU A 82 -3.94 3.95 6.11
N ILE A 83 -3.99 2.80 6.78
CA ILE A 83 -3.65 1.52 6.18
C ILE A 83 -4.79 0.52 6.34
N CYS A 84 -5.02 -0.33 5.36
CA CYS A 84 -5.94 -1.45 5.48
C CYS A 84 -5.51 -2.65 4.63
N TRP A 85 -5.81 -3.84 5.11
CA TRP A 85 -5.69 -5.07 4.34
C TRP A 85 -6.86 -5.22 3.38
N MET A 86 -6.57 -5.53 2.13
CA MET A 86 -7.54 -5.83 1.09
C MET A 86 -7.32 -7.27 0.62
N GLY A 87 -7.98 -8.20 1.29
CA GLY A 87 -7.91 -9.62 0.98
C GLY A 87 -8.60 -9.95 -0.34
N THR A 88 -7.95 -10.75 -1.17
CA THR A 88 -8.50 -11.15 -2.47
C THR A 88 -9.81 -11.91 -2.31
N ASP A 89 -9.90 -12.84 -1.37
CA ASP A 89 -11.13 -13.62 -1.14
C ASP A 89 -12.29 -12.74 -0.68
N ASP A 90 -12.02 -11.76 0.19
CA ASP A 90 -13.04 -10.80 0.65
C ASP A 90 -13.56 -9.93 -0.51
N LEU A 91 -12.66 -9.48 -1.39
CA LEU A 91 -13.04 -8.73 -2.58
C LEU A 91 -13.86 -9.58 -3.56
N MET A 92 -13.49 -10.85 -3.75
CA MET A 92 -14.23 -11.76 -4.64
C MET A 92 -15.61 -12.11 -4.10
N ALA A 93 -15.81 -12.10 -2.78
CA ALA A 93 -17.10 -12.28 -2.13
C ALA A 93 -17.99 -11.03 -2.15
N SER A 94 -17.44 -9.88 -2.55
CA SER A 94 -18.16 -8.60 -2.64
C SER A 94 -18.76 -8.36 -4.04
N SER A 95 -19.35 -7.17 -4.23
CA SER A 95 -19.82 -6.71 -5.55
C SER A 95 -18.71 -6.53 -6.60
N TYR A 96 -17.44 -6.55 -6.18
CA TYR A 96 -16.26 -6.52 -7.07
C TYR A 96 -15.80 -7.92 -7.50
N GLY A 97 -16.57 -8.94 -7.25
CA GLY A 97 -16.23 -10.34 -7.57
C GLY A 97 -15.92 -10.54 -9.06
N LEU A 98 -14.81 -11.22 -9.32
CA LEU A 98 -14.37 -11.62 -10.65
C LEU A 98 -14.48 -13.13 -10.79
N SER A 99 -14.49 -13.62 -12.03
CA SER A 99 -14.51 -15.06 -12.35
C SER A 99 -13.64 -15.38 -13.56
N GLY A 100 -13.32 -16.66 -13.76
CA GLY A 100 -12.56 -17.13 -14.93
C GLY A 100 -11.19 -16.46 -15.06
N ASP A 101 -10.84 -16.06 -16.27
CA ASP A 101 -9.53 -15.47 -16.60
C ASP A 101 -9.28 -14.14 -15.88
N ALA A 102 -10.32 -13.35 -15.65
CA ALA A 102 -10.20 -12.09 -14.91
C ALA A 102 -9.82 -12.33 -13.44
N LEU A 103 -10.39 -13.35 -12.82
CA LEU A 103 -10.01 -13.75 -11.45
C LEU A 103 -8.58 -14.27 -11.40
N ALA A 104 -8.18 -15.11 -12.36
CA ALA A 104 -6.83 -15.63 -12.45
C ALA A 104 -5.79 -14.49 -12.61
N ALA A 105 -6.06 -13.54 -13.48
CA ALA A 105 -5.21 -12.36 -13.68
C ALA A 105 -5.10 -11.50 -12.42
N TYR A 106 -6.20 -11.31 -11.69
CA TYR A 106 -6.18 -10.57 -10.44
C TYR A 106 -5.38 -11.29 -9.36
N ARG A 107 -5.51 -12.61 -9.23
CA ARG A 107 -4.72 -13.41 -8.27
C ARG A 107 -3.23 -13.42 -8.61
N ASP A 108 -2.86 -13.42 -9.88
CA ASP A 108 -1.46 -13.30 -10.30
C ASP A 108 -0.89 -11.92 -9.90
N PHE A 109 -1.70 -10.89 -9.96
CA PHE A 109 -1.32 -9.52 -9.58
C PHE A 109 -1.29 -9.31 -8.07
N ALA A 110 -2.35 -9.69 -7.36
CA ALA A 110 -2.59 -9.35 -5.95
C ALA A 110 -2.26 -10.49 -4.97
N GLY A 111 -2.10 -11.72 -5.46
CA GLY A 111 -1.95 -12.89 -4.59
C GLY A 111 -3.15 -13.04 -3.65
N ASP A 112 -2.87 -13.27 -2.36
CA ASP A 112 -3.89 -13.37 -1.31
C ASP A 112 -4.48 -12.02 -0.90
N GLY A 113 -3.83 -10.92 -1.28
CA GLY A 113 -4.27 -9.57 -1.02
C GLY A 113 -3.12 -8.57 -1.02
N VAL A 114 -3.49 -7.31 -0.82
CA VAL A 114 -2.56 -6.18 -0.73
C VAL A 114 -2.89 -5.32 0.48
N TYR A 115 -1.88 -4.68 1.07
CA TYR A 115 -2.09 -3.53 1.92
C TYR A 115 -2.25 -2.29 1.05
N ARG A 116 -3.29 -1.52 1.31
CA ARG A 116 -3.46 -0.18 0.75
C ARG A 116 -3.08 0.84 1.81
N LEU A 117 -2.14 1.71 1.50
CA LEU A 117 -1.67 2.78 2.37
C LEU A 117 -1.98 4.14 1.73
N SER A 118 -2.73 4.96 2.45
CA SER A 118 -2.95 6.37 2.15
C SER A 118 -2.02 7.18 3.06
N VAL A 119 -0.94 7.68 2.50
CA VAL A 119 0.08 8.43 3.25
C VAL A 119 -0.40 9.85 3.52
N GLY A 120 -0.28 10.29 4.75
CA GLY A 120 -0.68 11.61 5.23
C GLY A 120 0.47 12.63 5.28
N LEU A 121 0.39 13.52 6.27
CA LEU A 121 1.30 14.67 6.44
C LEU A 121 2.24 14.54 7.63
N GLU A 122 2.30 13.37 8.27
CA GLU A 122 3.23 13.08 9.35
C GLU A 122 4.67 13.10 8.84
N ASP A 123 5.64 13.12 9.73
CA ASP A 123 7.04 12.99 9.35
C ASP A 123 7.28 11.63 8.67
N PRO A 124 7.88 11.57 7.47
CA PRO A 124 8.08 10.33 6.75
C PRO A 124 9.00 9.34 7.46
N ASP A 125 9.96 9.81 8.25
CA ASP A 125 10.85 8.94 9.02
C ASP A 125 10.05 8.26 10.15
N ASP A 126 9.17 8.98 10.84
CA ASP A 126 8.26 8.43 11.83
C ASP A 126 7.32 7.37 11.23
N LEU A 127 6.81 7.61 10.02
CA LEU A 127 5.98 6.62 9.31
C LEU A 127 6.75 5.34 8.96
N CYS A 128 8.01 5.49 8.53
CA CYS A 128 8.87 4.35 8.24
C CYS A 128 9.21 3.55 9.51
N GLU A 129 9.48 4.24 10.62
CA GLU A 129 9.73 3.59 11.92
C GLU A 129 8.49 2.84 12.42
N ASP A 130 7.30 3.45 12.30
CA ASP A 130 6.04 2.84 12.69
C ASP A 130 5.74 1.55 11.89
N LEU A 131 6.03 1.55 10.60
CA LEU A 131 5.95 0.35 9.77
C LEU A 131 7.04 -0.68 10.12
N ALA A 132 8.27 -0.25 10.36
CA ALA A 132 9.39 -1.12 10.68
C ALA A 132 9.13 -1.96 11.93
N GLN A 133 8.57 -1.37 12.99
CA GLN A 133 8.28 -2.08 14.24
C GLN A 133 7.25 -3.20 14.04
N VAL A 134 6.31 -3.03 13.14
CA VAL A 134 5.27 -4.03 12.84
C VAL A 134 5.78 -5.08 11.86
N LEU A 135 6.51 -4.66 10.83
CA LEU A 135 7.05 -5.56 9.82
C LEU A 135 8.20 -6.43 10.37
N GLY A 136 8.94 -5.90 11.28
CA GLY A 136 10.09 -6.59 11.92
C GLY A 136 11.32 -6.56 11.05
#